data_51eeb845f61859efa71dde9415c7a218
#
_entry.id   51eeb845f61859efa71dde9415c7a218
#
_cell.length_a   1.000
_cell.length_b   1.000
_cell.length_c   1.000
_cell.angle_alpha   90.00
_cell.angle_beta   90.00
_cell.angle_gamma   90.00
#
_symmetry.space_group_name_H-M   'P 1'
#
loop_
_entity.id
_entity.type
_entity.pdbx_description
1 polymer ?
#
loop_
_entity_poly.entity_id
_entity_poly.type
_entity_poly.pdbx_seq_one_letter_code
_entity_poly.pdbx_strand_id
1 'polypeptide(L)'
;MVDQKQIYYGADYNPEQWSQETIKEDMRLMREVGVNYVSINIFGWVNIQPNESTFDFTFLDWLMDLLYENNIAIDLANGTASPPAWLVKKYPEMMPMTIHGNRLVHGSRQHYCPTSPIYREYARRLSEAVAKRYSQHPGVVMWHINNEYTCHIHECYCPNCRASFQNWLEKKYQTIEALNTAWSTKFWSQTYQEWDEIFLPEEMPTFKNPCQQLDYRRFISDMIWKFIRSRKRQFKHSRQTSHS
;
A
#
# COMPACT_ATOMS: atom_id res chain seq x y z
N MET A 1 7.92 -0.36 -21.64
CA MET A 1 9.00 -1.11 -20.94
C MET A 1 10.18 -0.18 -20.79
N VAL A 2 10.84 -0.21 -19.62
CA VAL A 2 12.06 0.58 -19.39
C VAL A 2 13.08 0.27 -20.48
N ASP A 3 13.53 1.28 -21.21
CA ASP A 3 14.64 1.12 -22.14
C ASP A 3 15.95 1.03 -21.32
N GLN A 4 16.58 -0.14 -21.32
CA GLN A 4 17.81 -0.38 -20.58
C GLN A 4 19.03 0.42 -21.09
N LYS A 5 18.89 1.08 -22.24
CA LYS A 5 19.93 1.92 -22.82
C LYS A 5 19.79 3.40 -22.45
N GLN A 6 18.67 3.80 -21.83
CA GLN A 6 18.41 5.17 -21.42
C GLN A 6 18.64 5.35 -19.93
N ILE A 7 19.31 6.45 -19.55
CA ILE A 7 19.35 6.92 -18.17
C ILE A 7 18.09 7.74 -17.90
N TYR A 8 17.28 7.28 -16.94
CA TYR A 8 16.15 8.03 -16.44
C TYR A 8 16.61 8.97 -15.33
N TYR A 9 16.33 10.26 -15.51
CA TYR A 9 16.69 11.32 -14.58
C TYR A 9 15.44 12.12 -14.20
N GLY A 10 15.12 12.14 -12.91
CA GLY A 10 13.92 12.80 -12.39
C GLY A 10 13.64 12.43 -10.94
N ALA A 11 12.43 12.73 -10.48
CA ALA A 11 12.00 12.51 -9.10
C ALA A 11 10.48 12.30 -9.02
N ASP A 12 9.97 12.19 -7.77
CA ASP A 12 8.55 12.27 -7.49
C ASP A 12 8.02 13.66 -7.84
N TYR A 13 6.87 13.69 -8.51
CA TYR A 13 6.19 14.92 -8.91
C TYR A 13 4.73 14.87 -8.49
N ASN A 14 4.31 15.83 -7.67
CA ASN A 14 2.97 15.92 -7.11
C ASN A 14 2.26 17.21 -7.59
N PRO A 15 1.90 17.28 -8.90
CA PRO A 15 1.35 18.49 -9.53
C PRO A 15 -0.08 18.81 -9.11
N GLU A 16 -0.79 17.88 -8.46
CA GLU A 16 -2.16 18.08 -7.96
C GLU A 16 -2.30 19.24 -6.97
N GLN A 17 -1.18 19.80 -6.51
CA GLN A 17 -1.11 20.94 -5.61
C GLN A 17 -1.08 22.30 -6.33
N TRP A 18 -0.91 22.29 -7.67
CA TRP A 18 -0.55 23.49 -8.43
C TRP A 18 -1.56 23.81 -9.52
N SER A 19 -1.53 25.07 -10.00
CA SER A 19 -2.35 25.46 -11.15
C SER A 19 -1.79 24.85 -12.46
N GLN A 20 -2.65 24.75 -13.48
CA GLN A 20 -2.21 24.27 -14.79
C GLN A 20 -1.11 25.14 -15.42
N GLU A 21 -1.11 26.45 -15.14
CA GLU A 21 -0.08 27.39 -15.59
C GLU A 21 1.27 27.05 -14.93
N THR A 22 1.26 26.78 -13.62
CA THR A 22 2.47 26.35 -12.89
C THR A 22 2.99 25.02 -13.43
N ILE A 23 2.10 24.04 -13.67
CA ILE A 23 2.46 22.74 -14.22
C ILE A 23 3.09 22.87 -15.61
N LYS A 24 2.58 23.75 -16.47
CA LYS A 24 3.19 24.01 -17.79
C LYS A 24 4.58 24.66 -17.69
N GLU A 25 4.76 25.54 -16.72
CA GLU A 25 6.09 26.13 -16.44
C GLU A 25 7.06 25.06 -15.89
N ASP A 26 6.58 24.17 -15.04
CA ASP A 26 7.36 23.00 -14.57
C ASP A 26 7.85 22.15 -15.75
N MET A 27 7.01 21.89 -16.76
CA MET A 27 7.43 21.18 -17.98
C MET A 27 8.56 21.90 -18.72
N ARG A 28 8.50 23.23 -18.80
CA ARG A 28 9.57 24.03 -19.39
C ARG A 28 10.88 23.89 -18.61
N LEU A 29 10.81 24.03 -17.27
CA LEU A 29 11.96 23.93 -16.37
C LEU A 29 12.55 22.51 -16.37
N MET A 30 11.71 21.48 -16.33
CA MET A 30 12.15 20.08 -16.38
C MET A 30 12.95 19.79 -17.65
N ARG A 31 12.47 20.27 -18.81
CA ARG A 31 13.20 20.12 -20.08
C ARG A 31 14.55 20.85 -20.05
N GLU A 32 14.58 22.06 -19.50
CA GLU A 32 15.79 22.88 -19.42
C GLU A 32 16.90 22.21 -18.62
N VAL A 33 16.54 21.50 -17.53
CA VAL A 33 17.51 20.78 -16.68
C VAL A 33 17.69 19.31 -17.06
N GLY A 34 17.04 18.86 -18.13
CA GLY A 34 17.20 17.49 -18.67
C GLY A 34 16.43 16.39 -17.94
N VAL A 35 15.38 16.74 -17.15
CA VAL A 35 14.46 15.76 -16.57
C VAL A 35 13.72 15.05 -17.70
N ASN A 36 13.78 13.72 -17.72
CA ASN A 36 13.15 12.86 -18.71
C ASN A 36 12.25 11.76 -18.10
N TYR A 37 11.99 11.82 -16.78
CA TYR A 37 11.25 10.82 -16.03
C TYR A 37 10.67 11.42 -14.75
N VAL A 38 9.43 11.09 -14.41
CA VAL A 38 8.81 11.45 -13.13
C VAL A 38 7.91 10.33 -12.61
N SER A 39 7.82 10.20 -11.28
CA SER A 39 6.80 9.39 -10.60
C SER A 39 5.63 10.28 -10.21
N ILE A 40 4.41 9.92 -10.63
CA ILE A 40 3.21 10.72 -10.41
C ILE A 40 2.09 9.92 -9.75
N ASN A 41 1.06 10.62 -9.23
CA ASN A 41 -0.15 10.05 -8.63
C ASN A 41 0.10 9.20 -7.38
N ILE A 42 1.19 9.41 -6.66
CA ILE A 42 1.60 8.58 -5.50
C ILE A 42 0.54 8.62 -4.40
N PHE A 43 -0.04 9.79 -4.14
CA PHE A 43 -1.07 10.05 -3.12
C PHE A 43 -2.42 10.46 -3.73
N GLY A 44 -2.62 10.25 -5.03
CA GLY A 44 -3.72 10.80 -5.81
C GLY A 44 -5.07 10.07 -5.68
N TRP A 45 -5.29 9.21 -4.66
CA TRP A 45 -6.54 8.44 -4.54
C TRP A 45 -7.79 9.31 -4.59
N VAL A 46 -7.84 10.37 -3.77
CA VAL A 46 -9.02 11.24 -3.68
C VAL A 46 -9.28 12.01 -4.99
N ASN A 47 -8.23 12.32 -5.74
CA ASN A 47 -8.34 13.01 -7.03
C ASN A 47 -8.99 12.13 -8.08
N ILE A 48 -8.66 10.82 -8.09
CA ILE A 48 -9.26 9.84 -8.99
C ILE A 48 -10.62 9.36 -8.48
N GLN A 49 -10.78 9.17 -7.16
CA GLN A 49 -12.00 8.67 -6.56
C GLN A 49 -12.47 9.61 -5.44
N PRO A 50 -13.13 10.72 -5.81
CA PRO A 50 -13.60 11.74 -4.85
C PRO A 50 -14.71 11.24 -3.92
N ASN A 51 -15.42 10.16 -4.29
CA ASN A 51 -16.40 9.46 -3.49
C ASN A 51 -16.47 7.97 -3.87
N GLU A 52 -17.27 7.20 -3.18
CA GLU A 52 -17.32 5.74 -3.35
C GLU A 52 -17.70 5.25 -4.76
N SER A 53 -18.59 5.99 -5.42
CA SER A 53 -19.22 5.60 -6.68
C SER A 53 -18.61 6.22 -7.93
N THR A 54 -17.76 7.26 -7.78
CA THR A 54 -17.27 8.07 -8.89
C THR A 54 -15.77 7.86 -9.07
N PHE A 55 -15.38 7.59 -10.32
CA PHE A 55 -13.99 7.71 -10.75
C PHE A 55 -13.89 8.89 -11.74
N ASP A 56 -12.99 9.83 -11.46
CA ASP A 56 -12.68 10.98 -12.30
C ASP A 56 -11.19 10.94 -12.67
N PHE A 57 -10.92 10.77 -13.94
CA PHE A 57 -9.57 10.71 -14.48
C PHE A 57 -9.17 11.98 -15.23
N THR A 58 -10.03 13.01 -15.27
CA THR A 58 -9.85 14.19 -16.11
C THR A 58 -8.49 14.86 -15.90
N PHE A 59 -8.12 15.10 -14.66
CA PHE A 59 -6.83 15.71 -14.35
C PHE A 59 -5.65 14.77 -14.71
N LEU A 60 -5.76 13.52 -14.37
CA LEU A 60 -4.67 12.55 -14.62
C LEU A 60 -4.49 12.30 -16.11
N ASP A 61 -5.57 12.22 -16.91
CA ASP A 61 -5.49 12.11 -18.35
C ASP A 61 -4.71 13.27 -18.96
N TRP A 62 -5.13 14.49 -18.62
CA TRP A 62 -4.45 15.71 -19.08
C TRP A 62 -2.97 15.76 -18.71
N LEU A 63 -2.64 15.40 -17.46
CA LEU A 63 -1.26 15.38 -16.98
C LEU A 63 -0.40 14.33 -17.71
N MET A 64 -0.96 13.14 -17.93
CA MET A 64 -0.28 12.05 -18.62
C MET A 64 0.07 12.41 -20.07
N ASP A 65 -0.89 13.02 -20.79
CA ASP A 65 -0.69 13.49 -22.14
C ASP A 65 0.36 14.63 -22.17
N LEU A 66 0.26 15.58 -21.26
CA LEU A 66 1.20 16.70 -21.17
C LEU A 66 2.65 16.23 -20.92
N LEU A 67 2.85 15.27 -20.01
CA LEU A 67 4.17 14.68 -19.74
C LEU A 67 4.72 13.97 -20.99
N TYR A 68 3.88 13.16 -21.65
CA TYR A 68 4.25 12.43 -22.86
C TYR A 68 4.64 13.37 -24.01
N GLU A 69 3.85 14.43 -24.26
CA GLU A 69 4.14 15.48 -25.26
C GLU A 69 5.46 16.21 -24.99
N ASN A 70 5.88 16.28 -23.74
CA ASN A 70 7.16 16.87 -23.33
C ASN A 70 8.32 15.86 -23.25
N ASN A 71 8.13 14.64 -23.75
CA ASN A 71 9.13 13.54 -23.73
C ASN A 71 9.57 13.15 -22.32
N ILE A 72 8.68 13.28 -21.33
CA ILE A 72 8.93 12.85 -19.94
C ILE A 72 8.26 11.49 -19.74
N ALA A 73 9.06 10.48 -19.47
CA ALA A 73 8.60 9.13 -19.17
C ALA A 73 7.93 9.06 -17.77
N ILE A 74 6.95 8.21 -17.65
CA ILE A 74 6.07 8.18 -16.47
C ILE A 74 6.22 6.86 -15.71
N ASP A 75 6.54 6.99 -14.43
CA ASP A 75 6.30 5.96 -13.42
C ASP A 75 4.93 6.24 -12.76
N LEU A 76 3.92 5.50 -13.19
CA LEU A 76 2.56 5.76 -12.74
C LEU A 76 2.26 5.01 -11.45
N ALA A 77 2.01 5.76 -10.36
CA ALA A 77 1.55 5.18 -9.12
C ALA A 77 0.04 4.88 -9.15
N ASN A 78 -0.34 3.84 -8.42
CA ASN A 78 -1.76 3.47 -8.31
C ASN A 78 -2.56 4.31 -7.29
N GLY A 79 -1.93 5.27 -6.60
CA GLY A 79 -2.56 6.18 -5.66
C GLY A 79 -2.94 5.58 -4.30
N THR A 80 -2.66 4.30 -4.04
CA THR A 80 -3.22 3.58 -2.88
C THR A 80 -2.55 3.88 -1.55
N ALA A 81 -1.49 4.66 -1.52
CA ALA A 81 -0.73 4.93 -0.29
C ALA A 81 -1.50 5.77 0.74
N SER A 82 -2.43 6.62 0.30
CA SER A 82 -3.21 7.50 1.18
C SER A 82 -4.72 7.36 0.90
N PRO A 83 -5.44 6.50 1.65
CA PRO A 83 -6.88 6.37 1.53
C PRO A 83 -7.59 7.70 1.79
N PRO A 84 -8.66 8.02 1.02
CA PRO A 84 -9.37 9.28 1.13
C PRO A 84 -10.22 9.37 2.41
N ALA A 85 -10.50 10.60 2.85
CA ALA A 85 -11.28 10.88 4.05
C ALA A 85 -12.66 10.22 4.06
N TRP A 86 -13.35 10.18 2.91
CA TRP A 86 -14.67 9.55 2.79
C TRP A 86 -14.62 8.04 3.10
N LEU A 87 -13.54 7.35 2.68
CA LEU A 87 -13.35 5.93 2.92
C LEU A 87 -13.08 5.66 4.42
N VAL A 88 -12.20 6.45 5.02
CA VAL A 88 -11.89 6.36 6.46
C VAL A 88 -13.11 6.70 7.32
N LYS A 89 -13.90 7.73 6.94
CA LYS A 89 -15.14 8.08 7.63
C LYS A 89 -16.15 6.93 7.60
N LYS A 90 -16.27 6.24 6.47
CA LYS A 90 -17.22 5.14 6.29
C LYS A 90 -16.76 3.86 6.99
N TYR A 91 -15.47 3.58 7.02
CA TYR A 91 -14.87 2.35 7.52
C TYR A 91 -13.66 2.64 8.42
N PRO A 92 -13.87 3.26 9.59
CA PRO A 92 -12.78 3.64 10.49
C PRO A 92 -11.96 2.44 10.99
N GLU A 93 -12.53 1.24 10.97
CA GLU A 93 -11.85 0.00 11.37
C GLU A 93 -10.71 -0.42 10.44
N MET A 94 -10.59 0.18 9.26
CA MET A 94 -9.46 -0.03 8.38
C MET A 94 -8.19 0.69 8.82
N MET A 95 -8.32 1.63 9.76
CA MET A 95 -7.18 2.39 10.28
C MET A 95 -6.34 1.54 11.22
N PRO A 96 -5.02 1.73 11.22
CA PRO A 96 -4.12 1.00 12.11
C PRO A 96 -4.40 1.31 13.59
N MET A 97 -4.09 0.35 14.44
CA MET A 97 -4.04 0.55 15.90
C MET A 97 -2.61 0.47 16.39
N THR A 98 -2.27 1.39 17.30
CA THR A 98 -0.98 1.40 17.97
C THR A 98 -0.88 0.26 19.00
N ILE A 99 0.33 0.02 19.52
CA ILE A 99 0.58 -0.94 20.61
C ILE A 99 -0.21 -0.60 21.88
N HIS A 100 -0.59 0.66 22.08
CA HIS A 100 -1.39 1.14 23.21
C HIS A 100 -2.90 1.04 22.97
N GLY A 101 -3.35 0.38 21.91
CA GLY A 101 -4.76 0.20 21.58
C GLY A 101 -5.43 1.44 20.95
N ASN A 102 -4.71 2.51 20.69
CA ASN A 102 -5.25 3.71 20.07
C ASN A 102 -5.36 3.55 18.56
N ARG A 103 -6.56 3.76 18.00
CA ARG A 103 -6.75 3.81 16.55
C ARG A 103 -6.21 5.12 15.99
N LEU A 104 -5.39 5.02 14.94
CA LEU A 104 -4.91 6.21 14.22
C LEU A 104 -6.04 6.85 13.43
N VAL A 105 -5.93 8.16 13.17
CA VAL A 105 -6.93 8.96 12.46
C VAL A 105 -6.43 9.39 11.09
N HIS A 106 -7.36 9.82 10.22
CA HIS A 106 -7.04 10.39 8.92
C HIS A 106 -6.32 11.74 9.07
N GLY A 107 -5.53 12.10 8.08
CA GLY A 107 -4.86 13.42 7.99
C GLY A 107 -3.35 13.33 7.73
N SER A 108 -2.86 12.15 7.39
CA SER A 108 -1.47 11.91 7.01
C SER A 108 -1.40 10.90 5.86
N ARG A 109 -0.20 10.50 5.45
CA ARG A 109 0.03 9.45 4.45
C ARG A 109 0.22 8.08 5.10
N GLN A 110 0.04 7.00 4.32
CA GLN A 110 0.27 5.60 4.75
C GLN A 110 -0.50 5.22 6.03
N HIS A 111 -1.77 5.59 6.09
CA HIS A 111 -2.64 5.41 7.25
C HIS A 111 -3.67 4.29 7.03
N TYR A 112 -3.22 3.09 6.77
CA TYR A 112 -4.08 1.92 6.60
C TYR A 112 -3.51 0.67 7.27
N CYS A 113 -4.39 -0.22 7.72
CA CYS A 113 -3.98 -1.54 8.17
C CYS A 113 -3.79 -2.47 6.96
N PRO A 114 -2.61 -3.06 6.74
CA PRO A 114 -2.34 -3.91 5.58
C PRO A 114 -3.14 -5.22 5.59
N THR A 115 -3.71 -5.62 6.73
CA THR A 115 -4.57 -6.80 6.85
C THR A 115 -6.05 -6.47 6.71
N SER A 116 -6.44 -5.19 6.69
CA SER A 116 -7.85 -4.78 6.54
C SER A 116 -8.44 -5.28 5.22
N PRO A 117 -9.50 -6.10 5.23
CA PRO A 117 -10.16 -6.55 4.01
C PRO A 117 -10.78 -5.39 3.24
N ILE A 118 -11.30 -4.38 3.95
CA ILE A 118 -11.90 -3.18 3.36
C ILE A 118 -10.85 -2.39 2.58
N TYR A 119 -9.74 -2.02 3.24
CA TYR A 119 -8.66 -1.33 2.54
C TYR A 119 -8.18 -2.11 1.32
N ARG A 120 -7.97 -3.42 1.47
CA ARG A 120 -7.50 -4.27 0.36
C ARG A 120 -8.46 -4.28 -0.82
N GLU A 121 -9.77 -4.32 -0.57
CA GLU A 121 -10.79 -4.33 -1.63
C GLU A 121 -10.83 -2.99 -2.36
N TYR A 122 -10.93 -1.87 -1.64
CA TYR A 122 -10.98 -0.55 -2.28
C TYR A 122 -9.69 -0.20 -3.02
N ALA A 123 -8.54 -0.52 -2.43
CA ALA A 123 -7.26 -0.32 -3.08
C ALA A 123 -7.08 -1.26 -4.31
N ARG A 124 -7.69 -2.47 -4.31
CA ARG A 124 -7.76 -3.33 -5.50
C ARG A 124 -8.57 -2.67 -6.61
N ARG A 125 -9.77 -2.19 -6.30
CA ARG A 125 -10.67 -1.51 -7.26
C ARG A 125 -9.99 -0.29 -7.89
N LEU A 126 -9.36 0.56 -7.09
CA LEU A 126 -8.61 1.70 -7.61
C LEU A 126 -7.47 1.27 -8.55
N SER A 127 -6.64 0.31 -8.10
CA SER A 127 -5.51 -0.18 -8.89
C SER A 127 -5.97 -0.78 -10.24
N GLU A 128 -7.08 -1.51 -10.26
CA GLU A 128 -7.65 -2.07 -11.49
C GLU A 128 -8.17 -0.97 -12.41
N ALA A 129 -8.83 0.05 -11.89
CA ALA A 129 -9.32 1.18 -12.67
C ALA A 129 -8.17 1.95 -13.33
N VAL A 130 -7.11 2.27 -12.56
CA VAL A 130 -5.89 2.93 -13.07
C VAL A 130 -5.19 2.05 -14.11
N ALA A 131 -4.97 0.77 -13.81
CA ALA A 131 -4.30 -0.15 -14.72
C ALA A 131 -5.08 -0.35 -16.02
N LYS A 132 -6.40 -0.51 -15.97
CA LYS A 132 -7.26 -0.64 -17.15
C LYS A 132 -7.18 0.59 -18.05
N ARG A 133 -7.14 1.79 -17.46
CA ARG A 133 -7.12 3.03 -18.21
C ARG A 133 -5.77 3.29 -18.90
N TYR A 134 -4.67 3.09 -18.16
CA TYR A 134 -3.35 3.56 -18.60
C TYR A 134 -2.38 2.45 -19.06
N SER A 135 -2.79 1.19 -19.08
CA SER A 135 -1.88 0.09 -19.46
C SER A 135 -1.32 0.20 -20.89
N GLN A 136 -1.99 0.94 -21.76
CA GLN A 136 -1.60 1.18 -23.15
C GLN A 136 -1.07 2.60 -23.39
N HIS A 137 -1.02 3.45 -22.38
CA HIS A 137 -0.53 4.81 -22.55
C HIS A 137 0.97 4.80 -22.85
N PRO A 138 1.42 5.40 -23.98
CA PRO A 138 2.80 5.25 -24.46
C PRO A 138 3.85 5.85 -23.53
N GLY A 139 3.49 6.87 -22.72
CA GLY A 139 4.36 7.50 -21.72
C GLY A 139 4.64 6.63 -20.50
N VAL A 140 3.83 5.59 -20.22
CA VAL A 140 4.02 4.76 -19.03
C VAL A 140 5.12 3.73 -19.25
N VAL A 141 6.25 3.93 -18.61
CA VAL A 141 7.41 3.03 -18.65
C VAL A 141 7.51 2.14 -17.42
N MET A 142 6.95 2.58 -16.29
CA MET A 142 7.01 1.87 -15.00
C MET A 142 5.69 2.01 -14.22
N TRP A 143 5.45 1.08 -13.29
CA TRP A 143 4.34 1.10 -12.35
C TRP A 143 4.85 1.18 -10.91
N HIS A 144 4.45 2.23 -10.19
CA HIS A 144 4.68 2.40 -8.77
C HIS A 144 3.52 1.78 -7.98
N ILE A 145 3.70 0.53 -7.55
CA ILE A 145 2.60 -0.31 -7.02
C ILE A 145 2.14 0.03 -5.60
N ASN A 146 2.84 0.84 -4.90
CA ASN A 146 2.51 1.56 -3.66
C ASN A 146 3.74 2.32 -3.19
N ASN A 147 3.57 3.26 -2.25
CA ASN A 147 4.69 4.03 -1.73
C ASN A 147 5.14 3.51 -0.35
N GLU A 148 6.45 3.38 -0.14
CA GLU A 148 7.14 3.21 1.14
C GLU A 148 6.43 2.24 2.10
N TYR A 149 6.28 0.97 1.71
CA TYR A 149 5.68 -0.05 2.58
C TYR A 149 6.32 -0.06 3.97
N THR A 150 5.49 0.00 5.01
CA THR A 150 5.89 0.01 6.42
C THR A 150 6.71 1.22 6.90
N CYS A 151 6.88 2.26 6.10
CA CYS A 151 7.73 3.40 6.47
C CYS A 151 7.25 4.11 7.75
N HIS A 152 5.93 4.33 7.91
CA HIS A 152 5.36 5.00 9.07
C HIS A 152 4.54 4.07 9.98
N ILE A 153 4.01 2.99 9.42
CA ILE A 153 3.21 1.99 10.13
C ILE A 153 3.95 0.66 10.05
N HIS A 154 4.84 0.43 11.00
CA HIS A 154 5.64 -0.81 11.06
C HIS A 154 4.82 -2.00 11.52
N GLU A 155 3.92 -1.79 12.48
CA GLU A 155 3.10 -2.81 13.13
C GLU A 155 1.68 -2.26 13.36
N CYS A 156 0.68 -3.12 13.36
CA CYS A 156 -0.70 -2.75 13.60
C CYS A 156 -1.37 -3.77 14.52
N TYR A 157 -1.90 -3.31 15.63
CA TYR A 157 -2.45 -4.13 16.71
C TYR A 157 -3.99 -4.21 16.68
N CYS A 158 -4.61 -4.09 15.50
CA CYS A 158 -6.05 -4.15 15.35
C CYS A 158 -6.59 -5.61 15.35
N PRO A 159 -7.92 -5.79 15.55
CA PRO A 159 -8.54 -7.13 15.54
C PRO A 159 -8.29 -7.92 14.24
N ASN A 160 -8.23 -7.26 13.07
CA ASN A 160 -7.90 -7.92 11.80
C ASN A 160 -6.47 -8.49 11.81
N CYS A 161 -5.51 -7.76 12.39
CA CYS A 161 -4.14 -8.25 12.55
C CYS A 161 -4.08 -9.43 13.51
N ARG A 162 -4.83 -9.39 14.62
CA ARG A 162 -4.91 -10.51 15.59
C ARG A 162 -5.43 -11.78 14.91
N ALA A 163 -6.59 -11.73 14.28
CA ALA A 163 -7.16 -12.88 13.59
C ALA A 163 -6.23 -13.42 12.47
N SER A 164 -5.62 -12.51 11.70
CA SER A 164 -4.68 -12.89 10.65
C SER A 164 -3.40 -13.52 11.20
N PHE A 165 -2.92 -13.06 12.36
CA PHE A 165 -1.74 -13.62 13.03
C PHE A 165 -2.03 -15.01 13.60
N GLN A 166 -3.15 -15.22 14.25
CA GLN A 166 -3.62 -16.53 14.72
C GLN A 166 -3.66 -17.55 13.58
N ASN A 167 -4.30 -17.21 12.47
CA ASN A 167 -4.33 -18.04 11.25
C ASN A 167 -2.92 -18.31 10.65
N TRP A 168 -2.00 -17.36 10.77
CA TRP A 168 -0.63 -17.50 10.31
C TRP A 168 0.15 -18.47 11.20
N LEU A 169 -0.04 -18.38 12.52
CA LEU A 169 0.57 -19.27 13.50
C LEU A 169 0.06 -20.71 13.33
N GLU A 170 -1.26 -20.90 13.17
CA GLU A 170 -1.86 -22.20 12.91
C GLU A 170 -1.25 -22.86 11.67
N LYS A 171 -1.08 -22.13 10.58
CA LYS A 171 -0.42 -22.63 9.37
C LYS A 171 1.05 -22.93 9.56
N LYS A 172 1.74 -22.22 10.43
CA LYS A 172 3.17 -22.41 10.69
C LYS A 172 3.44 -23.59 11.59
N TYR A 173 2.68 -23.71 12.67
CA TYR A 173 2.93 -24.70 13.74
C TYR A 173 2.05 -25.93 13.65
N GLN A 174 0.94 -25.87 12.92
CA GLN A 174 -0.04 -26.95 12.70
C GLN A 174 -0.82 -27.35 13.96
N THR A 175 -0.19 -27.45 15.13
CA THR A 175 -0.82 -27.72 16.42
C THR A 175 -0.43 -26.72 17.48
N ILE A 176 -1.31 -26.54 18.48
CA ILE A 176 -1.07 -25.61 19.58
C ILE A 176 0.09 -26.08 20.48
N GLU A 177 0.27 -27.41 20.62
CA GLU A 177 1.36 -28.01 21.37
C GLU A 177 2.72 -27.72 20.72
N ALA A 178 2.80 -27.75 19.40
CA ALA A 178 4.01 -27.40 18.66
C ALA A 178 4.37 -25.93 18.87
N LEU A 179 3.38 -25.03 18.84
CA LEU A 179 3.58 -23.62 19.17
C LEU A 179 4.06 -23.44 20.62
N ASN A 180 3.36 -24.07 21.57
CA ASN A 180 3.72 -24.00 23.00
C ASN A 180 5.15 -24.44 23.25
N THR A 181 5.57 -25.52 22.60
CA THR A 181 6.95 -26.02 22.68
C THR A 181 7.94 -25.01 22.09
N ALA A 182 7.66 -24.48 20.88
CA ALA A 182 8.55 -23.55 20.20
C ALA A 182 8.69 -22.20 20.92
N TRP A 183 7.64 -21.74 21.59
CA TRP A 183 7.64 -20.48 22.36
C TRP A 183 8.02 -20.66 23.82
N SER A 184 8.20 -21.91 24.31
CA SER A 184 8.50 -22.23 25.72
C SER A 184 7.46 -21.64 26.69
N THR A 185 6.18 -21.81 26.38
CA THR A 185 5.07 -21.10 27.03
C THR A 185 4.77 -21.56 28.46
N LYS A 186 5.40 -22.62 28.97
CA LYS A 186 5.21 -23.09 30.35
C LYS A 186 5.63 -22.02 31.39
N PHE A 187 6.55 -21.13 31.02
CA PHE A 187 7.02 -20.10 31.89
C PHE A 187 5.96 -19.01 32.03
N TRP A 188 5.70 -18.52 33.25
CA TRP A 188 4.69 -17.52 33.59
C TRP A 188 3.26 -17.86 33.14
N SER A 189 2.92 -19.15 33.12
CA SER A 189 1.58 -19.62 32.74
C SER A 189 1.12 -19.14 31.36
N GLN A 190 2.02 -19.06 30.39
CA GLN A 190 1.71 -18.59 29.03
C GLN A 190 1.21 -19.72 28.12
N THR A 191 1.04 -20.96 28.61
CA THR A 191 0.60 -22.09 27.80
C THR A 191 -0.80 -21.87 27.28
N TYR A 192 -0.95 -21.93 25.94
CA TYR A 192 -2.20 -21.78 25.23
C TYR A 192 -2.89 -23.14 25.04
N GLN A 193 -4.23 -23.17 25.07
CA GLN A 193 -5.06 -24.33 24.75
C GLN A 193 -5.68 -24.19 23.36
N GLU A 194 -6.05 -22.96 22.97
CA GLU A 194 -6.71 -22.63 21.73
C GLU A 194 -6.01 -21.48 20.99
N TRP A 195 -6.15 -21.40 19.68
CA TRP A 195 -5.51 -20.36 18.86
C TRP A 195 -6.02 -18.95 19.17
N ASP A 196 -7.28 -18.82 19.56
CA ASP A 196 -7.92 -17.52 19.86
C ASP A 196 -7.51 -16.93 21.22
N GLU A 197 -6.87 -17.74 22.10
CA GLU A 197 -6.23 -17.24 23.32
C GLU A 197 -4.97 -16.42 23.04
N ILE A 198 -4.40 -16.51 21.82
CA ILE A 198 -3.17 -15.80 21.46
C ILE A 198 -3.48 -14.36 21.09
N PHE A 199 -3.04 -13.43 21.94
CA PHE A 199 -3.06 -11.99 21.66
C PHE A 199 -1.87 -11.58 20.79
N LEU A 200 -1.91 -10.38 20.24
CA LEU A 200 -0.73 -9.77 19.65
C LEU A 200 0.27 -9.40 20.77
N PRO A 201 1.56 -9.21 20.47
CA PRO A 201 2.54 -8.76 21.46
C PRO A 201 2.35 -7.28 21.81
N GLU A 202 1.14 -6.95 22.31
CA GLU A 202 0.69 -5.62 22.71
C GLU A 202 1.41 -5.17 23.99
N GLU A 203 0.99 -4.05 24.57
CA GLU A 203 1.53 -3.58 25.84
C GLU A 203 1.26 -4.59 26.95
N MET A 204 2.28 -4.96 27.68
CA MET A 204 2.25 -5.95 28.76
C MET A 204 2.97 -5.40 29.98
N PRO A 205 2.62 -5.89 31.21
CA PRO A 205 3.21 -5.38 32.46
C PRO A 205 4.73 -5.54 32.56
N THR A 206 5.31 -6.50 31.83
CA THR A 206 6.75 -6.79 31.86
C THR A 206 7.21 -7.34 30.50
N PHE A 207 8.25 -8.14 30.47
CA PHE A 207 8.85 -8.67 29.24
C PHE A 207 7.87 -9.56 28.47
N LYS A 208 7.76 -9.30 27.19
CA LYS A 208 7.00 -10.12 26.23
C LYS A 208 7.77 -11.39 25.87
N ASN A 209 7.05 -12.45 25.50
CA ASN A 209 7.67 -13.65 24.94
C ASN A 209 8.46 -13.30 23.67
N PRO A 210 9.78 -13.54 23.62
CA PRO A 210 10.61 -13.14 22.49
C PRO A 210 10.27 -13.91 21.21
N CYS A 211 9.82 -15.16 21.33
CA CYS A 211 9.40 -15.97 20.18
C CYS A 211 8.11 -15.43 19.56
N GLN A 212 7.14 -15.00 20.38
CA GLN A 212 5.93 -14.33 19.92
C GLN A 212 6.25 -13.03 19.18
N GLN A 213 7.14 -12.20 19.74
CA GLN A 213 7.56 -10.94 19.09
C GLN A 213 8.22 -11.20 17.72
N LEU A 214 9.11 -12.19 17.67
CA LEU A 214 9.79 -12.57 16.42
C LEU A 214 8.81 -13.09 15.39
N ASP A 215 7.86 -13.92 15.78
CA ASP A 215 6.84 -14.45 14.87
C ASP A 215 5.86 -13.37 14.42
N TYR A 216 5.55 -12.39 15.26
CA TYR A 216 4.73 -11.27 14.84
C TYR A 216 5.43 -10.41 13.76
N ARG A 217 6.71 -10.14 13.90
CA ARG A 217 7.50 -9.45 12.86
C ARG A 217 7.57 -10.24 11.55
N ARG A 218 7.74 -11.56 11.62
CA ARG A 218 7.70 -12.46 10.46
C ARG A 218 6.33 -12.43 9.78
N PHE A 219 5.27 -12.48 10.58
CA PHE A 219 3.90 -12.36 10.09
C PHE A 219 3.68 -11.05 9.33
N ILE A 220 4.10 -9.89 9.90
CA ILE A 220 3.98 -8.60 9.22
C ILE A 220 4.74 -8.61 7.89
N SER A 221 5.96 -9.10 7.85
CA SER A 221 6.74 -9.24 6.61
C SER A 221 6.01 -10.07 5.56
N ASP A 222 5.48 -11.24 5.93
CA ASP A 222 4.72 -12.12 5.04
C ASP A 222 3.43 -11.48 4.54
N MET A 223 2.75 -10.70 5.39
CA MET A 223 1.52 -10.00 5.03
C MET A 223 1.78 -8.88 4.01
N ILE A 224 2.84 -8.11 4.19
CA ILE A 224 3.27 -7.10 3.23
C ILE A 224 3.67 -7.75 1.90
N TRP A 225 4.43 -8.84 1.94
CA TRP A 225 4.82 -9.56 0.74
C TRP A 225 3.61 -10.11 -0.05
N LYS A 226 2.61 -10.68 0.65
CA LYS A 226 1.35 -11.11 0.03
C LYS A 226 0.58 -9.94 -0.59
N PHE A 227 0.58 -8.79 0.08
CA PHE A 227 -0.05 -7.58 -0.42
C PHE A 227 0.62 -7.09 -1.71
N ILE A 228 1.96 -6.97 -1.74
CA ILE A 228 2.74 -6.60 -2.93
C ILE A 228 2.45 -7.55 -4.09
N ARG A 229 2.48 -8.87 -3.86
CA ARG A 229 2.22 -9.87 -4.89
C ARG A 229 0.82 -9.76 -5.49
N SER A 230 -0.19 -9.47 -4.68
CA SER A 230 -1.56 -9.29 -5.16
C SER A 230 -1.67 -8.08 -6.09
N ARG A 231 -0.99 -6.96 -5.78
CA ARG A 231 -0.93 -5.75 -6.61
C ARG A 231 -0.23 -6.01 -7.94
N LYS A 232 0.94 -6.63 -7.91
CA LYS A 232 1.71 -6.95 -9.12
C LYS A 232 0.89 -7.76 -10.14
N ARG A 233 0.00 -8.65 -9.69
CA ARG A 233 -0.88 -9.43 -10.57
C ARG A 233 -1.87 -8.54 -11.32
N GLN A 234 -2.43 -7.51 -10.71
CA GLN A 234 -3.41 -6.60 -11.32
C GLN A 234 -2.82 -5.89 -12.54
N PHE A 235 -1.59 -5.38 -12.43
CA PHE A 235 -0.91 -4.71 -13.54
C PHE A 235 -0.42 -5.65 -14.64
N LYS A 236 -0.20 -6.93 -14.36
CA LYS A 236 0.13 -7.92 -15.38
C LYS A 236 -1.06 -8.32 -16.25
N HIS A 237 -2.24 -8.48 -15.65
CA HIS A 237 -3.46 -8.91 -16.36
C HIS A 237 -3.98 -7.82 -17.30
N SER A 238 -3.89 -6.55 -16.92
CA SER A 238 -4.35 -5.43 -17.77
C SER A 238 -3.57 -5.30 -19.08
N ARG A 239 -2.31 -5.78 -19.16
CA ARG A 239 -1.52 -5.83 -20.39
C ARG A 239 -1.90 -7.00 -21.32
N GLN A 240 -2.45 -8.09 -20.78
CA GLN A 240 -2.77 -9.30 -21.58
C GLN A 240 -4.16 -9.23 -22.22
N THR A 241 -5.13 -8.56 -21.60
CA THR A 241 -6.52 -8.44 -22.07
C THR A 241 -6.72 -7.43 -23.21
N SER A 242 -5.70 -6.66 -23.56
CA SER A 242 -5.74 -5.67 -24.65
C SER A 242 -5.22 -6.20 -26.00
N HIS A 243 -4.93 -7.49 -26.10
CA HIS A 243 -4.49 -8.17 -27.34
C HIS A 243 -5.48 -9.23 -27.85
N SER A 244 -6.72 -9.23 -27.31
CA SER A 244 -7.81 -10.11 -27.77
C SER A 244 -8.95 -9.32 -28.40
#